data_7149ef4c77bac147911193247b4a2e61
#
_entry.id   7149ef4c77bac147911193247b4a2e61
#
_cell.length_a   1.000
_cell.length_b   1.000
_cell.length_c   1.000
_cell.angle_alpha   90.00
_cell.angle_beta   90.00
_cell.angle_gamma   90.00
#
_symmetry.space_group_name_H-M   'P 1'
#
loop_
_entity.id
_entity.type
_entity.pdbx_description
1 polymer ?
#
loop_
_entity_poly.entity_id
_entity_poly.type
_entity_poly.pdbx_seq_one_letter_code
_entity_poly.pdbx_strand_id
1 'polypeptide(L)'
;DKTNIVQFCKDLVEKFDYKILSSGGTANHLRKAKVPVIKVSDFTNSPEILEGRVKTLHPKIHGGILAKRSDEKHQKDIEINQIELIDLVVVNLYPFKKKIATLCSWEEAIENIDIGGPSMIRSAAKNHKDVSVLVDPNQYQDFIKEIKKGPLNEKYKAKLAFEAFQHTA
;
A
#
# COMPACT_ATOMS: atom_id res chain seq x y z
N ASP A 1 -6.63 -6.69 7.17
CA ASP A 1 -7.37 -5.98 8.21
C ASP A 1 -7.88 -4.64 7.67
N LYS A 2 -9.16 -4.32 7.90
CA LYS A 2 -9.82 -3.08 7.42
C LYS A 2 -10.20 -2.15 8.57
N THR A 3 -9.68 -2.40 9.76
CA THR A 3 -9.94 -1.59 10.95
C THR A 3 -9.55 -0.13 10.69
N ASN A 4 -10.46 0.79 10.94
CA ASN A 4 -10.29 2.24 10.83
C ASN A 4 -9.85 2.78 9.46
N ILE A 5 -9.76 1.94 8.40
CA ILE A 5 -9.25 2.36 7.09
C ILE A 5 -10.15 3.42 6.43
N VAL A 6 -11.45 3.36 6.64
CA VAL A 6 -12.41 4.32 6.06
C VAL A 6 -12.14 5.73 6.57
N GLN A 7 -12.03 5.90 7.90
CA GLN A 7 -11.79 7.22 8.49
C GLN A 7 -10.41 7.74 8.11
N PHE A 8 -9.40 6.86 8.10
CA PHE A 8 -8.06 7.21 7.68
C PHE A 8 -8.02 7.71 6.22
N CYS A 9 -8.65 6.99 5.30
CA CYS A 9 -8.73 7.40 3.89
C CYS A 9 -9.51 8.70 3.70
N LYS A 10 -10.62 8.92 4.44
CA LYS A 10 -11.33 10.20 4.42
C LYS A 10 -10.43 11.35 4.85
N ASP A 11 -9.72 11.19 5.96
CA ASP A 11 -8.79 12.21 6.44
C ASP A 11 -7.69 12.53 5.42
N LEU A 12 -7.13 11.51 4.76
CA LEU A 12 -6.12 11.69 3.71
C LEU A 12 -6.66 12.46 2.51
N VAL A 13 -7.87 12.12 2.04
CA VAL A 13 -8.48 12.79 0.88
C VAL A 13 -8.91 14.22 1.22
N GLU A 14 -9.65 14.40 2.32
CA GLU A 14 -10.30 15.67 2.64
C GLU A 14 -9.34 16.72 3.20
N LYS A 15 -8.27 16.29 3.90
CA LYS A 15 -7.37 17.21 4.63
C LYS A 15 -5.99 17.34 3.98
N PHE A 16 -5.59 16.37 3.15
CA PHE A 16 -4.24 16.31 2.61
C PHE A 16 -4.18 16.05 1.10
N ASP A 17 -5.33 16.06 0.41
CA ASP A 17 -5.45 15.92 -1.05
C ASP A 17 -4.83 14.63 -1.62
N TYR A 18 -4.85 13.55 -0.84
CA TYR A 18 -4.38 12.24 -1.33
C TYR A 18 -5.40 11.61 -2.28
N LYS A 19 -4.89 10.99 -3.33
CA LYS A 19 -5.67 10.06 -4.17
C LYS A 19 -5.53 8.65 -3.62
N ILE A 20 -6.63 7.93 -3.51
CA ILE A 20 -6.64 6.56 -2.99
C ILE A 20 -6.66 5.56 -4.14
N LEU A 21 -5.60 4.75 -4.22
CA LEU A 21 -5.49 3.62 -5.14
C LEU A 21 -5.72 2.32 -4.38
N SER A 22 -6.65 1.49 -4.82
CA SER A 22 -6.96 0.24 -4.13
C SER A 22 -7.56 -0.82 -5.06
N SER A 23 -7.52 -2.08 -4.64
CA SER A 23 -8.07 -3.23 -5.37
C SER A 23 -9.03 -4.05 -4.51
N GLY A 24 -9.79 -4.93 -5.15
CA GLY A 24 -10.59 -5.97 -4.51
C GLY A 24 -11.54 -5.48 -3.41
N GLY A 25 -11.58 -6.22 -2.31
CA GLY A 25 -12.50 -5.97 -1.21
C GLY A 25 -12.27 -4.66 -0.45
N THR A 26 -11.04 -4.12 -0.43
CA THR A 26 -10.76 -2.83 0.21
C THR A 26 -11.32 -1.69 -0.62
N ALA A 27 -11.14 -1.71 -1.94
CA ALA A 27 -11.74 -0.72 -2.83
C ALA A 27 -13.27 -0.67 -2.70
N ASN A 28 -13.92 -1.85 -2.66
CA ASN A 28 -15.36 -1.94 -2.47
C ASN A 28 -15.81 -1.41 -1.10
N HIS A 29 -15.06 -1.69 -0.05
CA HIS A 29 -15.36 -1.20 1.30
C HIS A 29 -15.28 0.33 1.40
N LEU A 30 -14.24 0.92 0.83
CA LEU A 30 -14.04 2.37 0.79
C LEU A 30 -15.13 3.07 -0.06
N ARG A 31 -15.47 2.52 -1.23
CA ARG A 31 -16.54 3.08 -2.09
C ARG A 31 -17.91 3.06 -1.43
N LYS A 32 -18.26 1.98 -0.72
CA LYS A 32 -19.51 1.92 0.07
C LYS A 32 -19.56 3.03 1.13
N ALA A 33 -18.41 3.43 1.66
CA ALA A 33 -18.28 4.54 2.60
C ALA A 33 -18.13 5.92 1.93
N LYS A 34 -18.34 6.00 0.60
CA LYS A 34 -18.25 7.21 -0.23
C LYS A 34 -16.84 7.85 -0.26
N VAL A 35 -15.79 7.06 -0.06
CA VAL A 35 -14.41 7.50 -0.29
C VAL A 35 -14.10 7.37 -1.78
N PRO A 36 -13.58 8.42 -2.45
CA PRO A 36 -13.12 8.33 -3.83
C PRO A 36 -11.96 7.32 -3.94
N VAL A 37 -12.09 6.33 -4.83
CA VAL A 37 -11.07 5.28 -5.02
C VAL A 37 -10.85 5.04 -6.51
N ILE A 38 -9.60 5.11 -6.91
CA ILE A 38 -9.11 4.66 -8.22
C ILE A 38 -8.87 3.15 -8.12
N LYS A 39 -9.39 2.36 -9.03
CA LYS A 39 -9.06 0.93 -9.07
C LYS A 39 -7.66 0.72 -9.62
N VAL A 40 -6.97 -0.28 -9.09
CA VAL A 40 -5.65 -0.69 -9.59
C VAL A 40 -5.71 -1.05 -11.07
N SER A 41 -6.75 -1.73 -11.54
CA SER A 41 -6.96 -2.07 -12.94
C SER A 41 -7.06 -0.82 -13.85
N ASP A 42 -7.74 0.22 -13.38
CA ASP A 42 -7.90 1.46 -14.13
C ASP A 42 -6.56 2.24 -14.17
N PHE A 43 -5.85 2.27 -13.04
CA PHE A 43 -4.56 2.92 -12.90
C PHE A 43 -3.45 2.27 -13.75
N THR A 44 -3.42 0.95 -13.77
CA THR A 44 -2.41 0.19 -14.51
C THR A 44 -2.79 -0.01 -15.97
N ASN A 45 -4.06 0.19 -16.32
CA ASN A 45 -4.66 -0.20 -17.59
C ASN A 45 -4.48 -1.71 -17.87
N SER A 46 -4.53 -2.52 -16.80
CA SER A 46 -4.34 -3.97 -16.85
C SER A 46 -5.39 -4.67 -15.97
N PRO A 47 -6.08 -5.70 -16.47
CA PRO A 47 -7.08 -6.40 -15.68
C PRO A 47 -6.44 -7.17 -14.52
N GLU A 48 -7.23 -7.44 -13.48
CA GLU A 48 -6.87 -8.47 -12.50
C GLU A 48 -7.00 -9.84 -13.18
N ILE A 49 -5.95 -10.65 -13.11
CA ILE A 49 -5.90 -11.98 -13.77
C ILE A 49 -5.67 -13.08 -12.74
N LEU A 50 -5.87 -14.34 -13.16
CA LEU A 50 -5.72 -15.53 -12.32
C LEU A 50 -6.54 -15.39 -11.02
N GLU A 51 -7.83 -15.05 -11.16
CA GLU A 51 -8.77 -14.85 -10.05
C GLU A 51 -8.28 -13.83 -9.00
N GLY A 52 -7.49 -12.84 -9.45
CA GLY A 52 -6.96 -11.77 -8.59
C GLY A 52 -5.65 -12.12 -7.90
N ARG A 53 -4.99 -13.23 -8.22
CA ARG A 53 -3.63 -13.52 -7.73
C ARG A 53 -2.62 -12.52 -8.26
N VAL A 54 -2.84 -11.99 -9.47
CA VAL A 54 -2.02 -10.94 -10.08
C VAL A 54 -2.85 -9.68 -10.30
N LYS A 55 -2.55 -8.64 -9.54
CA LYS A 55 -3.20 -7.32 -9.61
C LYS A 55 -2.25 -6.17 -9.28
N THR A 56 -1.52 -6.27 -8.17
CA THR A 56 -0.58 -5.23 -7.71
C THR A 56 0.87 -5.50 -8.11
N LEU A 57 1.18 -6.72 -8.57
CA LEU A 57 2.49 -7.07 -9.13
C LEU A 57 2.59 -6.52 -10.57
N HIS A 58 2.73 -5.21 -10.68
CA HIS A 58 2.72 -4.51 -11.97
C HIS A 58 3.81 -3.44 -12.00
N PRO A 59 4.52 -3.21 -13.13
CA PRO A 59 5.57 -2.21 -13.25
C PRO A 59 5.14 -0.80 -12.84
N LYS A 60 3.92 -0.36 -13.18
CA LYS A 60 3.40 0.95 -12.79
C LYS A 60 3.22 1.09 -11.28
N ILE A 61 2.84 0.02 -10.57
CA ILE A 61 2.71 0.03 -9.11
C ILE A 61 4.09 0.02 -8.46
N HIS A 62 4.93 -0.96 -8.78
CA HIS A 62 6.25 -1.09 -8.17
C HIS A 62 7.22 0.00 -8.63
N GLY A 63 7.11 0.49 -9.85
CA GLY A 63 7.83 1.65 -10.33
C GLY A 63 7.46 2.91 -9.54
N GLY A 64 6.17 3.16 -9.33
CA GLY A 64 5.69 4.28 -8.51
C GLY A 64 6.18 4.23 -7.06
N ILE A 65 6.36 3.03 -6.50
CA ILE A 65 6.88 2.83 -5.13
C ILE A 65 8.41 2.90 -5.08
N LEU A 66 9.13 2.29 -6.04
CA LEU A 66 10.59 2.10 -5.97
C LEU A 66 11.40 3.23 -6.59
N ALA A 67 10.75 4.14 -7.32
CA ALA A 67 11.43 5.23 -7.97
C ALA A 67 12.11 6.17 -6.95
N LYS A 68 13.40 6.35 -7.09
CA LYS A 68 14.16 7.38 -6.35
C LYS A 68 13.91 8.72 -7.02
N ARG A 69 13.26 9.64 -6.31
CA ARG A 69 12.83 10.93 -6.86
C ARG A 69 13.95 11.89 -7.19
N SER A 70 15.12 11.69 -6.58
CA SER A 70 16.33 12.49 -6.84
C SER A 70 17.24 11.92 -7.92
N ASP A 71 16.92 10.76 -8.51
CA ASP A 71 17.75 10.07 -9.51
C ASP A 71 17.23 10.40 -10.92
N GLU A 72 18.06 11.06 -11.72
CA GLU A 72 17.69 11.50 -13.08
C GLU A 72 17.36 10.34 -14.03
N LYS A 73 17.99 9.16 -13.85
CA LYS A 73 17.68 7.99 -14.68
C LYS A 73 16.29 7.47 -14.34
N HIS A 74 15.94 7.43 -13.04
CA HIS A 74 14.62 7.05 -12.61
C HIS A 74 13.55 8.04 -13.09
N GLN A 75 13.83 9.34 -13.09
CA GLN A 75 12.90 10.35 -13.62
C GLN A 75 12.61 10.14 -15.11
N LYS A 76 13.65 9.82 -15.91
CA LYS A 76 13.46 9.48 -17.33
C LYS A 76 12.61 8.21 -17.51
N ASP A 77 12.87 7.18 -16.72
CA ASP A 77 12.07 5.94 -16.78
C ASP A 77 10.60 6.17 -16.38
N ILE A 78 10.34 7.00 -15.37
CA ILE A 78 9.00 7.41 -14.95
C ILE A 78 8.25 8.09 -16.09
N GLU A 79 8.89 9.05 -16.75
CA GLU A 79 8.32 9.81 -17.86
C GLU A 79 8.01 8.91 -19.06
N ILE A 80 9.00 8.14 -19.52
CA ILE A 80 8.86 7.24 -20.68
C ILE A 80 7.77 6.20 -20.45
N ASN A 81 7.69 5.63 -19.25
CA ASN A 81 6.73 4.57 -18.92
C ASN A 81 5.41 5.09 -18.33
N GLN A 82 5.23 6.41 -18.25
CA GLN A 82 4.02 7.05 -17.69
C GLN A 82 3.66 6.48 -16.31
N ILE A 83 4.64 6.46 -15.41
CA ILE A 83 4.50 5.95 -14.04
C ILE A 83 4.11 7.11 -13.13
N GLU A 84 2.98 7.01 -12.44
CA GLU A 84 2.62 7.93 -11.37
C GLU A 84 3.30 7.50 -10.06
N LEU A 85 3.85 8.48 -9.32
CA LEU A 85 4.53 8.22 -8.05
C LEU A 85 3.53 7.89 -6.94
N ILE A 86 3.92 6.98 -6.05
CA ILE A 86 3.14 6.58 -4.88
C ILE A 86 3.87 7.10 -3.63
N ASP A 87 3.16 7.86 -2.80
CA ASP A 87 3.72 8.51 -1.60
C ASP A 87 3.56 7.68 -0.33
N LEU A 88 2.52 6.85 -0.30
CA LEU A 88 2.15 6.07 0.87
C LEU A 88 1.64 4.70 0.45
N VAL A 89 2.18 3.67 1.09
CA VAL A 89 1.71 2.28 0.99
C VAL A 89 1.08 1.88 2.31
N VAL A 90 -0.15 1.39 2.27
CA VAL A 90 -0.88 0.90 3.45
C VAL A 90 -1.30 -0.53 3.20
N VAL A 91 -0.70 -1.47 3.88
CA VAL A 91 -1.00 -2.89 3.74
C VAL A 91 -1.07 -3.56 5.11
N ASN A 92 -2.26 -3.81 5.59
CA ASN A 92 -2.50 -4.58 6.81
C ASN A 92 -2.68 -6.04 6.43
N LEU A 93 -1.62 -6.81 6.46
CA LEU A 93 -1.68 -8.24 6.16
C LEU A 93 -2.69 -8.91 7.09
N TYR A 94 -3.47 -9.82 6.53
CA TYR A 94 -4.35 -10.64 7.34
C TYR A 94 -3.49 -11.52 8.26
N PRO A 95 -3.80 -11.62 9.57
CA PRO A 95 -3.00 -12.46 10.45
C PRO A 95 -3.18 -13.92 10.04
N PHE A 96 -2.29 -14.40 9.19
CA PHE A 96 -2.27 -15.78 8.66
C PHE A 96 -2.38 -16.82 9.80
N LYS A 97 -1.66 -16.57 10.92
CA LYS A 97 -1.73 -17.39 12.13
C LYS A 97 -3.15 -17.55 12.70
N LYS A 98 -3.98 -16.49 12.63
CA LYS A 98 -5.38 -16.58 13.10
C LYS A 98 -6.26 -17.38 12.15
N LYS A 99 -5.94 -17.37 10.86
CA LYS A 99 -6.73 -18.07 9.83
C LYS A 99 -6.45 -19.57 9.83
N ILE A 100 -5.20 -20.00 9.97
CA ILE A 100 -4.85 -21.41 10.10
C ILE A 100 -5.27 -22.01 11.47
N ALA A 101 -5.47 -21.19 12.48
CA ALA A 101 -6.04 -21.66 13.75
C ALA A 101 -7.54 -22.01 13.68
N THR A 102 -8.26 -21.53 12.66
CA THR A 102 -9.60 -22.01 12.31
C THR A 102 -9.43 -23.15 11.31
N LEU A 103 -9.99 -24.32 11.61
CA LEU A 103 -9.94 -25.53 10.77
C LEU A 103 -10.17 -25.19 9.28
N CYS A 104 -9.08 -24.97 8.53
CA CYS A 104 -9.09 -24.76 7.10
C CYS A 104 -8.34 -25.90 6.40
N SER A 105 -8.70 -26.23 5.18
CA SER A 105 -7.94 -27.19 4.39
C SER A 105 -6.53 -26.67 4.04
N TRP A 106 -5.64 -27.57 3.64
CA TRP A 106 -4.29 -27.17 3.20
C TRP A 106 -4.35 -26.26 1.96
N GLU A 107 -5.24 -26.57 1.02
CA GLU A 107 -5.47 -25.79 -0.19
C GLU A 107 -5.98 -24.38 0.16
N GLU A 108 -6.92 -24.27 1.09
CA GLU A 108 -7.40 -22.96 1.57
C GLU A 108 -6.31 -22.16 2.27
N ALA A 109 -5.44 -22.81 3.03
CA ALA A 109 -4.31 -22.15 3.66
C ALA A 109 -3.33 -21.58 2.61
N ILE A 110 -2.98 -22.37 1.59
CA ILE A 110 -2.10 -21.93 0.49
C ILE A 110 -2.72 -20.78 -0.29
N GLU A 111 -4.02 -20.83 -0.62
CA GLU A 111 -4.70 -19.79 -1.36
C GLU A 111 -4.75 -18.44 -0.60
N ASN A 112 -4.65 -18.48 0.71
CA ASN A 112 -4.63 -17.28 1.55
C ASN A 112 -3.23 -16.67 1.77
N ILE A 113 -2.17 -17.22 1.16
CA ILE A 113 -0.84 -16.62 1.19
C ILE A 113 -0.85 -15.37 0.31
N ASP A 114 -0.62 -14.20 0.93
CA ASP A 114 -0.52 -12.93 0.21
C ASP A 114 0.89 -12.75 -0.35
N ILE A 115 1.00 -12.56 -1.66
CA ILE A 115 2.27 -12.28 -2.36
C ILE A 115 2.41 -10.78 -2.63
N GLY A 116 1.35 -10.14 -3.11
CA GLY A 116 1.36 -8.75 -3.53
C GLY A 116 1.55 -7.78 -2.36
N GLY A 117 0.88 -8.03 -1.24
CA GLY A 117 1.00 -7.20 -0.04
C GLY A 117 2.43 -7.13 0.50
N PRO A 118 3.06 -8.25 0.85
CA PRO A 118 4.46 -8.29 1.29
C PRO A 118 5.43 -7.67 0.28
N SER A 119 5.22 -7.89 -1.02
CA SER A 119 6.05 -7.27 -2.06
C SER A 119 5.97 -5.74 -2.04
N MET A 120 4.77 -5.16 -1.91
CA MET A 120 4.59 -3.70 -1.81
C MET A 120 5.17 -3.15 -0.51
N ILE A 121 4.95 -3.82 0.63
CA ILE A 121 5.52 -3.43 1.93
C ILE A 121 7.04 -3.33 1.84
N ARG A 122 7.70 -4.38 1.34
CA ARG A 122 9.16 -4.43 1.22
C ARG A 122 9.69 -3.40 0.23
N SER A 123 8.98 -3.17 -0.88
CA SER A 123 9.34 -2.14 -1.87
C SER A 123 9.30 -0.74 -1.26
N ALA A 124 8.23 -0.39 -0.54
CA ALA A 124 8.09 0.90 0.11
C ALA A 124 9.12 1.07 1.25
N ALA A 125 9.32 0.05 2.08
CA ALA A 125 10.32 0.07 3.14
C ALA A 125 11.74 0.26 2.60
N LYS A 126 12.09 -0.38 1.47
CA LYS A 126 13.37 -0.17 0.77
C LYS A 126 13.54 1.27 0.31
N ASN A 127 12.47 1.91 -0.19
CA ASN A 127 12.49 3.28 -0.70
C ASN A 127 11.93 4.29 0.32
N HIS A 128 12.13 4.06 1.61
CA HIS A 128 11.52 4.86 2.70
C HIS A 128 11.90 6.35 2.68
N LYS A 129 12.95 6.75 1.99
CA LYS A 129 13.28 8.17 1.81
C LYS A 129 12.19 8.91 1.03
N ASP A 130 11.59 8.25 0.05
CA ASP A 130 10.60 8.83 -0.85
C ASP A 130 9.16 8.37 -0.54
N VAL A 131 8.98 7.18 0.04
CA VAL A 131 7.67 6.55 0.26
C VAL A 131 7.50 6.15 1.72
N SER A 132 6.36 6.47 2.31
CA SER A 132 5.99 5.98 3.63
C SER A 132 5.27 4.64 3.56
N VAL A 133 5.39 3.80 4.60
CA VAL A 133 4.72 2.50 4.66
C VAL A 133 4.06 2.28 6.01
N LEU A 134 2.79 1.89 6.01
CA LEU A 134 2.02 1.53 7.21
C LEU A 134 1.56 0.08 7.10
N VAL A 135 1.76 -0.67 8.17
CA VAL A 135 1.45 -2.12 8.24
C VAL A 135 0.48 -2.49 9.36
N ASP A 136 0.09 -1.51 10.16
CA ASP A 136 -0.81 -1.68 11.31
C ASP A 136 -1.80 -0.50 11.40
N PRO A 137 -3.12 -0.76 11.59
CA PRO A 137 -4.12 0.30 11.80
C PRO A 137 -3.81 1.25 12.96
N ASN A 138 -3.06 0.80 13.96
CA ASN A 138 -2.65 1.64 15.10
C ASN A 138 -1.68 2.77 14.69
N GLN A 139 -1.02 2.65 13.54
CA GLN A 139 -0.12 3.69 13.02
C GLN A 139 -0.87 4.88 12.39
N TYR A 140 -2.17 4.72 12.03
CA TYR A 140 -2.91 5.73 11.27
C TYR A 140 -3.00 7.09 11.95
N GLN A 141 -3.34 7.10 13.23
CA GLN A 141 -3.51 8.36 13.97
C GLN A 141 -2.19 9.10 14.17
N ASP A 142 -1.11 8.35 14.40
CA ASP A 142 0.22 8.92 14.53
C ASP A 142 0.70 9.49 13.18
N PHE A 143 0.51 8.77 12.10
CA PHE A 143 0.81 9.23 10.75
C PHE A 143 0.08 10.54 10.42
N ILE A 144 -1.24 10.62 10.68
CA ILE A 144 -2.02 11.85 10.47
C ILE A 144 -1.48 13.03 11.31
N LYS A 145 -1.06 12.78 12.55
CA LYS A 145 -0.45 13.83 13.39
C LYS A 145 0.88 14.32 12.81
N GLU A 146 1.69 13.41 12.30
CA GLU A 146 3.00 13.75 11.74
C GLU A 146 2.88 14.55 10.43
N ILE A 147 2.03 14.12 9.48
CA ILE A 147 1.85 14.86 8.22
C ILE A 147 1.20 16.24 8.41
N LYS A 148 0.43 16.45 9.49
CA LYS A 148 -0.10 17.78 9.87
C LYS A 148 0.98 18.78 10.23
N LYS A 149 2.13 18.32 10.73
CA LYS A 149 3.26 19.18 11.10
C LYS A 149 4.06 19.66 9.89
N GLY A 150 3.83 19.06 8.72
CA GLY A 150 4.56 19.28 7.48
C GLY A 150 5.23 18.03 6.93
N PRO A 151 6.24 18.16 6.09
CA PRO A 151 6.94 17.01 5.51
C PRO A 151 7.49 16.07 6.58
N LEU A 152 7.29 14.77 6.38
CA LEU A 152 7.76 13.75 7.32
C LEU A 152 9.29 13.74 7.37
N ASN A 153 9.85 13.73 8.58
CA ASN A 153 11.28 13.62 8.77
C ASN A 153 11.82 12.21 8.49
N GLU A 154 13.11 12.12 8.13
CA GLU A 154 13.74 10.84 7.74
C GLU A 154 13.71 9.80 8.87
N LYS A 155 13.86 10.22 10.12
CA LYS A 155 13.85 9.32 11.29
C LYS A 155 12.49 8.63 11.44
N TYR A 156 11.39 9.37 11.23
CA TYR A 156 10.06 8.80 11.30
C TYR A 156 9.80 7.81 10.15
N LYS A 157 10.18 8.17 8.92
CA LYS A 157 10.09 7.27 7.76
C LYS A 157 10.95 6.00 7.95
N ALA A 158 12.16 6.14 8.48
CA ALA A 158 13.03 4.99 8.76
C ALA A 158 12.44 4.08 9.84
N LYS A 159 11.78 4.63 10.88
CA LYS A 159 11.05 3.85 11.88
C LYS A 159 9.94 3.02 11.23
N LEU A 160 9.10 3.64 10.40
CA LEU A 160 8.03 2.92 9.68
C LEU A 160 8.58 1.81 8.78
N ALA A 161 9.69 2.06 8.08
CA ALA A 161 10.35 1.06 7.24
C ALA A 161 10.90 -0.12 8.05
N PHE A 162 11.48 0.15 9.22
CA PHE A 162 11.94 -0.90 10.13
C PHE A 162 10.79 -1.79 10.60
N GLU A 163 9.68 -1.20 11.06
CA GLU A 163 8.47 -1.91 11.45
C GLU A 163 7.90 -2.74 10.29
N ALA A 164 7.92 -2.20 9.07
CA ALA A 164 7.47 -2.89 7.87
C ALA A 164 8.35 -4.11 7.52
N PHE A 165 9.68 -4.01 7.64
CA PHE A 165 10.57 -5.15 7.46
C PHE A 165 10.36 -6.23 8.53
N GLN A 166 10.18 -5.84 9.80
CA GLN A 166 9.85 -6.79 10.87
C GLN A 166 8.52 -7.52 10.61
N HIS A 167 7.54 -6.80 10.04
CA HIS A 167 6.23 -7.36 9.73
C HIS A 167 6.25 -8.42 8.60
N THR A 168 7.26 -8.37 7.74
CA THR A 168 7.43 -9.28 6.59
C THR A 168 8.60 -10.27 6.73
N ALA A 169 9.22 -10.33 7.90
CA ALA A 169 10.31 -11.26 8.22
C ALA A 169 9.81 -12.65 8.61
#